data_d9f697bfa783c723c4a11ee1fdb891c8
#
_entry.id   d9f697bfa783c723c4a11ee1fdb891c8
#
_cell.length_a   1.000
_cell.length_b   1.000
_cell.length_c   1.000
_cell.angle_alpha   90.00
_cell.angle_beta   90.00
_cell.angle_gamma   90.00
#
_symmetry.space_group_name_H-M   'P 1'
#
loop_
_entity.id
_entity.type
_entity.pdbx_description
1 polymer ?
#
loop_
_entity_poly.entity_id
_entity_poly.type
_entity_poly.pdbx_seq_one_letter_code
_entity_poly.pdbx_strand_id
1 'polypeptide(L)'
;MELASIIITIIISVIAFLIGKLVGKLLERKNTEQIIEQERKDAIQRSRSVLGGQFAENLAPYLPNFPFNPSECKFVGKPIDFIVFKGLDNKQTEEIIFVEVKTGKSKLSGTEKHIKEVIQNKKVKWMEYRVDEEITK
;
A
#
# COMPACT_ATOMS: atom_id res chain seq x y z
N MET A 1 -3.42 -48.32 -56.27
CA MET A 1 -3.31 -46.85 -56.16
C MET A 1 -4.06 -46.30 -54.94
N GLU A 2 -5.22 -46.82 -54.55
CA GLU A 2 -6.04 -46.30 -53.45
C GLU A 2 -5.38 -46.45 -52.07
N LEU A 3 -4.72 -47.58 -51.78
CA LEU A 3 -4.10 -47.81 -50.47
C LEU A 3 -2.96 -46.86 -50.17
N ALA A 4 -2.15 -46.47 -51.15
CA ALA A 4 -1.05 -45.51 -51.01
C ALA A 4 -1.56 -44.09 -50.76
N SER A 5 -2.66 -43.67 -51.38
CA SER A 5 -3.28 -42.36 -51.17
C SER A 5 -3.88 -42.26 -49.75
N ILE A 6 -4.46 -43.29 -49.22
CA ILE A 6 -5.00 -43.33 -47.84
C ILE A 6 -3.86 -43.18 -46.82
N ILE A 7 -2.76 -43.91 -47.01
CA ILE A 7 -1.59 -43.81 -46.12
C ILE A 7 -1.00 -42.39 -46.11
N ILE A 8 -0.84 -41.79 -47.27
CA ILE A 8 -0.33 -40.42 -47.40
C ILE A 8 -1.25 -39.42 -46.69
N THR A 9 -2.57 -39.54 -46.81
CA THR A 9 -3.54 -38.66 -46.14
C THR A 9 -3.44 -38.80 -44.62
N ILE A 10 -3.29 -40.00 -44.10
CA ILE A 10 -3.12 -40.23 -42.66
C ILE A 10 -1.83 -39.57 -42.16
N ILE A 11 -0.72 -39.75 -42.90
CA ILE A 11 0.57 -39.15 -42.51
C ILE A 11 0.46 -37.60 -42.47
N ILE A 12 -0.15 -37.00 -43.50
CA ILE A 12 -0.35 -35.53 -43.53
C ILE A 12 -1.21 -35.05 -42.36
N SER A 13 -2.28 -35.79 -42.04
CA SER A 13 -3.15 -35.43 -40.91
C SER A 13 -2.44 -35.51 -39.56
N VAL A 14 -1.62 -36.52 -39.35
CA VAL A 14 -0.78 -36.65 -38.14
C VAL A 14 0.23 -35.51 -38.03
N ILE A 15 0.91 -35.16 -39.12
CA ILE A 15 1.88 -34.05 -39.14
C ILE A 15 1.16 -32.74 -38.84
N ALA A 16 0.02 -32.48 -39.47
CA ALA A 16 -0.76 -31.28 -39.24
C ALA A 16 -1.21 -31.15 -37.77
N PHE A 17 -1.65 -32.27 -37.17
CA PHE A 17 -2.03 -32.33 -35.75
C PHE A 17 -0.83 -32.02 -34.81
N LEU A 18 0.33 -32.60 -35.09
CA LEU A 18 1.54 -32.35 -34.29
C LEU A 18 2.01 -30.88 -34.39
N ILE A 19 1.97 -30.31 -35.59
CA ILE A 19 2.29 -28.88 -35.79
C ILE A 19 1.29 -27.99 -35.04
N GLY A 20 -0.01 -28.25 -35.13
CA GLY A 20 -1.06 -27.51 -34.43
C GLY A 20 -0.86 -27.56 -32.92
N LYS A 21 -0.54 -28.73 -32.37
CA LYS A 21 -0.23 -28.89 -30.94
C LYS A 21 1.02 -28.12 -30.51
N LEU A 22 2.07 -28.07 -31.32
CA LEU A 22 3.30 -27.34 -31.06
C LEU A 22 3.03 -25.84 -31.07
N VAL A 23 2.35 -25.35 -32.09
CA VAL A 23 2.00 -23.93 -32.24
C VAL A 23 1.10 -23.48 -31.07
N GLY A 24 0.09 -24.27 -30.72
CA GLY A 24 -0.79 -23.99 -29.58
C GLY A 24 0.00 -23.85 -28.27
N LYS A 25 0.93 -24.77 -28.01
CA LYS A 25 1.79 -24.70 -26.82
C LYS A 25 2.73 -23.51 -26.81
N LEU A 26 3.24 -23.08 -27.94
CA LEU A 26 4.09 -21.88 -28.04
C LEU A 26 3.29 -20.60 -27.79
N LEU A 27 2.08 -20.52 -28.33
CA LEU A 27 1.18 -19.37 -28.11
C LEU A 27 0.75 -19.26 -26.65
N GLU A 28 0.40 -20.38 -26.02
CA GLU A 28 0.05 -20.45 -24.60
C GLU A 28 1.21 -19.98 -23.71
N ARG A 29 2.42 -20.44 -23.95
CA ARG A 29 3.62 -19.99 -23.23
C ARG A 29 3.83 -18.48 -23.36
N LYS A 30 3.74 -17.95 -24.58
CA LYS A 30 3.91 -16.52 -24.83
C LYS A 30 2.85 -15.67 -24.10
N ASN A 31 1.59 -16.11 -24.12
CA ASN A 31 0.53 -15.45 -23.38
C ASN A 31 0.77 -15.49 -21.86
N THR A 32 1.18 -16.62 -21.34
CA THR A 32 1.48 -16.78 -19.90
C THR A 32 2.63 -15.89 -19.47
N GLU A 33 3.70 -15.80 -20.26
CA GLU A 33 4.85 -14.91 -19.98
C GLU A 33 4.43 -13.43 -19.97
N GLN A 34 3.58 -13.01 -20.90
CA GLN A 34 3.06 -11.64 -20.93
C GLN A 34 2.21 -11.30 -19.71
N ILE A 35 1.35 -12.22 -19.28
CA ILE A 35 0.52 -12.05 -18.08
C ILE A 35 1.41 -11.93 -16.84
N ILE A 36 2.38 -12.82 -16.68
CA ILE A 36 3.31 -12.79 -15.54
C ILE A 36 4.11 -11.47 -15.51
N GLU A 37 4.59 -11.01 -16.66
CA GLU A 37 5.32 -9.74 -16.74
C GLU A 37 4.45 -8.55 -16.35
N GLN A 38 3.18 -8.53 -16.79
CA GLN A 38 2.23 -7.49 -16.44
C GLN A 38 1.93 -7.49 -14.95
N GLU A 39 1.62 -8.63 -14.38
CA GLU A 39 1.35 -8.76 -12.93
C GLU A 39 2.57 -8.34 -12.08
N ARG A 40 3.78 -8.68 -12.54
CA ARG A 40 5.01 -8.24 -11.87
C ARG A 40 5.18 -6.73 -11.91
N LYS A 41 4.93 -6.10 -13.05
CA LYS A 41 4.97 -4.63 -13.17
C LYS A 41 3.96 -3.96 -12.25
N ASP A 42 2.74 -4.49 -12.21
CA ASP A 42 1.66 -3.97 -11.36
C ASP A 42 1.99 -4.14 -9.85
N ALA A 43 2.57 -5.28 -9.47
CA ALA A 43 3.02 -5.52 -8.10
C ALA A 43 4.14 -4.54 -7.68
N ILE A 44 5.12 -4.31 -8.55
CA ILE A 44 6.19 -3.33 -8.31
C ILE A 44 5.62 -1.91 -8.16
N GLN A 45 4.69 -1.54 -9.04
CA GLN A 45 4.06 -0.21 -9.00
C GLN A 45 3.28 0.00 -7.69
N ARG A 46 2.52 -1.01 -7.26
CA ARG A 46 1.79 -0.95 -5.97
C ARG A 46 2.75 -0.83 -4.79
N SER A 47 3.82 -1.63 -4.77
CA SER A 47 4.84 -1.56 -3.71
C SER A 47 5.51 -0.18 -3.64
N ARG A 48 5.88 0.40 -4.79
CA ARG A 48 6.45 1.76 -4.85
C ARG A 48 5.48 2.82 -4.33
N SER A 49 4.20 2.70 -4.65
CA SER A 49 3.18 3.64 -4.18
C SER A 49 3.00 3.57 -2.65
N VAL A 50 2.99 2.36 -2.09
CA VAL A 50 2.89 2.16 -0.63
C VAL A 50 4.11 2.69 0.09
N LEU A 51 5.32 2.33 -0.37
CA LEU A 51 6.57 2.80 0.23
C LEU A 51 6.72 4.32 0.12
N GLY A 52 6.36 4.90 -1.02
CA GLY A 52 6.36 6.36 -1.23
C GLY A 52 5.39 7.08 -0.30
N GLY A 53 4.22 6.51 -0.03
CA GLY A 53 3.25 7.02 0.93
C GLY A 53 3.81 7.02 2.36
N GLN A 54 4.29 5.87 2.83
CA GLN A 54 4.89 5.73 4.17
C GLN A 54 6.10 6.63 4.38
N PHE A 55 6.94 6.78 3.36
CA PHE A 55 8.09 7.68 3.41
C PHE A 55 7.66 9.14 3.53
N ALA A 56 6.66 9.56 2.76
CA ALA A 56 6.10 10.92 2.83
C ALA A 56 5.42 11.19 4.18
N GLU A 57 4.70 10.22 4.74
CA GLU A 57 4.13 10.30 6.08
C GLU A 57 5.22 10.57 7.13
N ASN A 58 6.28 9.79 7.15
CA ASN A 58 7.37 9.94 8.14
C ASN A 58 8.16 11.26 7.99
N LEU A 59 8.30 11.77 6.77
CA LEU A 59 9.05 13.00 6.50
C LEU A 59 8.20 14.26 6.52
N ALA A 60 6.88 14.16 6.62
CA ALA A 60 5.98 15.30 6.56
C ALA A 60 6.39 16.47 7.48
N PRO A 61 6.81 16.27 8.74
CA PRO A 61 7.22 17.37 9.61
C PRO A 61 8.41 18.18 9.11
N TYR A 62 9.25 17.60 8.24
CA TYR A 62 10.46 18.23 7.71
C TYR A 62 10.27 18.87 6.33
N LEU A 63 9.05 18.76 5.77
CA LEU A 63 8.77 19.36 4.46
C LEU A 63 8.53 20.87 4.59
N PRO A 64 8.92 21.67 3.57
CA PRO A 64 8.89 23.13 3.64
C PRO A 64 7.52 23.75 3.94
N ASN A 65 6.45 23.06 3.56
CA ASN A 65 5.07 23.57 3.72
C ASN A 65 4.33 22.94 4.92
N PHE A 66 5.04 22.21 5.77
CA PHE A 66 4.43 21.66 6.98
C PHE A 66 4.22 22.78 8.00
N PRO A 67 3.00 22.93 8.58
CA PRO A 67 2.65 24.14 9.33
C PRO A 67 3.12 24.16 10.78
N PHE A 68 3.84 23.13 11.26
CA PHE A 68 4.24 22.98 12.65
C PHE A 68 5.74 22.71 12.77
N ASN A 69 6.32 23.00 13.95
CA ASN A 69 7.71 22.67 14.24
C ASN A 69 7.90 21.16 14.35
N PRO A 70 8.89 20.57 13.67
CA PRO A 70 9.15 19.13 13.76
C PRO A 70 9.42 18.62 15.19
N SER A 71 10.04 19.43 16.05
CA SER A 71 10.32 19.12 17.45
C SER A 71 9.07 18.92 18.31
N GLU A 72 7.98 19.59 17.95
CA GLU A 72 6.68 19.51 18.62
C GLU A 72 5.81 18.36 18.11
N CYS A 73 6.25 17.69 17.02
CA CYS A 73 5.53 16.58 16.41
C CYS A 73 5.95 15.25 17.01
N LYS A 74 4.97 14.43 17.39
CA LYS A 74 5.19 13.05 17.81
C LYS A 74 4.53 12.11 16.83
N PHE A 75 5.33 11.25 16.20
CA PHE A 75 4.83 10.19 15.32
C PHE A 75 4.09 9.15 16.16
N VAL A 76 2.92 8.78 15.74
CA VAL A 76 2.04 7.78 16.38
C VAL A 76 1.87 6.57 15.45
N GLY A 77 1.68 6.83 14.17
CA GLY A 77 1.33 5.81 13.19
C GLY A 77 -0.18 5.55 13.19
N LYS A 78 -0.59 4.46 12.54
CA LYS A 78 -2.04 4.18 12.44
C LYS A 78 -2.72 4.18 13.80
N PRO A 79 -3.91 4.77 13.92
CA PRO A 79 -4.77 5.30 12.85
C PRO A 79 -4.63 6.81 12.59
N ILE A 80 -3.62 7.48 13.13
CA ILE A 80 -3.28 8.90 12.96
C ILE A 80 -1.77 9.02 12.89
N ASP A 81 -1.23 9.78 11.93
CA ASP A 81 0.21 9.84 11.71
C ASP A 81 0.95 10.56 12.82
N PHE A 82 0.47 11.73 13.25
CA PHE A 82 1.13 12.55 14.25
C PHE A 82 0.16 13.15 15.26
N ILE A 83 0.71 13.44 16.45
CA ILE A 83 0.15 14.39 17.41
C ILE A 83 1.16 15.53 17.54
N VAL A 84 0.69 16.77 17.37
CA VAL A 84 1.46 17.99 17.55
C VAL A 84 1.10 18.60 18.89
N PHE A 85 2.10 18.90 19.69
CA PHE A 85 1.98 19.60 20.96
C PHE A 85 2.49 21.02 20.76
N LYS A 86 1.66 21.88 20.18
CA LYS A 86 2.03 23.26 19.86
C LYS A 86 2.40 24.04 21.12
N GLY A 87 3.58 24.66 21.13
CA GLY A 87 4.14 25.37 22.28
C GLY A 87 4.96 24.51 23.23
N LEU A 88 5.14 23.21 22.92
CA LEU A 88 5.92 22.30 23.76
C LEU A 88 7.38 22.75 23.92
N ASP A 89 7.99 23.27 22.88
CA ASP A 89 9.37 23.78 22.90
C ASP A 89 9.57 24.92 23.93
N ASN A 90 8.52 25.68 24.19
CA ASN A 90 8.48 26.73 25.19
C ASN A 90 7.98 26.26 26.57
N LYS A 91 7.82 24.94 26.77
CA LYS A 91 7.23 24.33 27.98
C LYS A 91 5.81 24.82 28.31
N GLN A 92 5.10 25.33 27.34
CA GLN A 92 3.72 25.82 27.45
C GLN A 92 2.93 25.26 26.25
N THR A 93 2.38 24.07 26.42
CA THR A 93 1.52 23.51 25.39
C THR A 93 0.20 24.26 25.33
N GLU A 94 -0.04 24.93 24.22
CA GLU A 94 -1.24 25.72 23.96
C GLU A 94 -2.35 24.89 23.31
N GLU A 95 -1.95 23.95 22.45
CA GLU A 95 -2.89 23.21 21.64
C GLU A 95 -2.34 21.81 21.32
N ILE A 96 -3.22 20.81 21.28
CA ILE A 96 -2.91 19.46 20.82
C ILE A 96 -3.65 19.21 19.51
N ILE A 97 -2.90 18.91 18.45
CA ILE A 97 -3.44 18.77 17.10
C ILE A 97 -3.15 17.37 16.58
N PHE A 98 -4.17 16.68 16.11
CA PHE A 98 -4.06 15.39 15.45
C PHE A 98 -3.88 15.60 13.96
N VAL A 99 -2.82 15.09 13.38
CA VAL A 99 -2.45 15.30 11.99
C VAL A 99 -2.42 13.96 11.26
N GLU A 100 -3.14 13.92 10.15
CA GLU A 100 -3.14 12.82 9.19
C GLU A 100 -2.57 13.34 7.87
N VAL A 101 -1.52 12.71 7.39
CA VAL A 101 -0.81 13.07 6.15
C VAL A 101 -1.42 12.34 4.97
N LYS A 102 -1.70 13.04 3.89
CA LYS A 102 -2.20 12.45 2.66
C LYS A 102 -1.35 12.88 1.48
N THR A 103 -1.03 11.94 0.60
CA THR A 103 -0.27 12.19 -0.63
C THR A 103 -1.15 12.10 -1.86
N GLY A 104 -0.89 12.95 -2.84
CA GLY A 104 -1.56 12.95 -4.15
C GLY A 104 -3.09 13.07 -4.04
N LYS A 105 -3.82 12.08 -4.56
CA LYS A 105 -5.29 12.04 -4.55
C LYS A 105 -5.87 11.15 -3.44
N SER A 106 -5.07 10.71 -2.48
CA SER A 106 -5.53 9.85 -1.40
C SER A 106 -6.55 10.56 -0.50
N LYS A 107 -7.53 9.81 -0.02
CA LYS A 107 -8.62 10.31 0.84
C LYS A 107 -8.56 9.63 2.20
N LEU A 108 -9.18 10.25 3.20
CA LEU A 108 -9.34 9.61 4.50
C LEU A 108 -10.09 8.29 4.39
N SER A 109 -9.57 7.26 5.06
CA SER A 109 -10.26 5.99 5.27
C SER A 109 -11.49 6.13 6.17
N GLY A 110 -12.29 5.09 6.30
CA GLY A 110 -13.44 5.09 7.22
C GLY A 110 -13.03 5.30 8.67
N THR A 111 -11.97 4.65 9.12
CA THR A 111 -11.44 4.78 10.48
C THR A 111 -10.93 6.19 10.77
N GLU A 112 -10.16 6.77 9.87
CA GLU A 112 -9.62 8.14 10.00
C GLU A 112 -10.73 9.19 10.05
N LYS A 113 -11.77 9.05 9.22
CA LYS A 113 -12.97 9.90 9.27
C LYS A 113 -13.67 9.83 10.62
N HIS A 114 -13.88 8.62 11.12
CA HIS A 114 -14.53 8.43 12.41
C HIS A 114 -13.72 9.05 13.56
N ILE A 115 -12.39 8.87 13.57
CA ILE A 115 -11.52 9.50 14.57
C ILE A 115 -11.57 11.02 14.47
N LYS A 116 -11.53 11.57 13.26
CA LYS A 116 -11.71 13.01 13.05
C LYS A 116 -13.01 13.51 13.69
N GLU A 117 -14.13 12.81 13.49
CA GLU A 117 -15.43 13.16 14.09
C GLU A 117 -15.38 13.09 15.62
N VAL A 118 -14.74 12.08 16.20
CA VAL A 118 -14.57 11.95 17.67
C VAL A 118 -13.81 13.12 18.24
N ILE A 119 -12.71 13.54 17.58
CA ILE A 119 -11.88 14.67 18.00
C ILE A 119 -12.67 15.98 17.85
N GLN A 120 -13.33 16.22 16.71
CA GLN A 120 -14.14 17.41 16.46
C GLN A 120 -15.30 17.55 17.44
N ASN A 121 -15.87 16.43 17.90
CA ASN A 121 -16.90 16.37 18.93
C ASN A 121 -16.33 16.49 20.35
N LYS A 122 -15.06 16.85 20.52
CA LYS A 122 -14.38 17.03 21.82
C LYS A 122 -14.45 15.80 22.73
N LYS A 123 -14.50 14.58 22.17
CA LYS A 123 -14.53 13.32 22.92
C LYS A 123 -13.12 12.78 23.21
N VAL A 124 -12.21 13.67 23.58
CA VAL A 124 -10.83 13.36 23.99
C VAL A 124 -10.72 13.64 25.48
N LYS A 125 -10.07 12.73 26.22
CA LYS A 125 -9.96 12.80 27.69
C LYS A 125 -8.52 12.60 28.12
N TRP A 126 -8.15 13.19 29.25
CA TRP A 126 -6.93 12.88 29.98
C TRP A 126 -7.23 11.81 31.02
N MET A 127 -6.33 10.85 31.18
CA MET A 127 -6.39 9.85 32.25
C MET A 127 -4.99 9.60 32.80
N GLU A 128 -4.81 9.69 34.11
CA GLU A 128 -3.61 9.28 34.81
C GLU A 128 -3.79 7.84 35.31
N TYR A 129 -2.84 6.97 34.96
CA TYR A 129 -2.81 5.60 35.46
C TYR A 129 -1.53 5.40 36.27
N ARG A 130 -1.65 4.95 37.51
CA ARG A 130 -0.52 4.64 38.39
C ARG A 130 -0.34 3.14 38.48
N VAL A 131 0.87 2.69 38.18
CA VAL A 131 1.26 1.29 38.33
C VAL A 131 1.60 1.04 39.80
N ASP A 132 1.20 -0.08 40.35
CA ASP A 132 1.49 -0.48 41.70
C ASP A 132 3.00 -0.72 41.89
N GLU A 133 3.60 -0.23 42.99
CA GLU A 133 5.04 -0.34 43.25
C GLU A 133 5.51 -1.79 43.38
N GLU A 134 4.63 -2.71 43.77
CA GLU A 134 4.97 -4.15 43.85
C GLU A 134 5.23 -4.81 42.50
N ILE A 135 4.71 -4.23 41.40
CA ILE A 135 4.89 -4.75 40.03
C ILE A 135 6.22 -4.27 39.43
N THR A 136 6.83 -3.22 39.99
CA THR A 136 8.03 -2.58 39.44
C THR A 136 9.32 -2.96 40.18
N LYS A 137 9.22 -3.82 41.19
CA LYS A 137 10.37 -4.44 41.92
C LYS A 137 10.61 -5.84 41.36
#